data_d4beda96856219292ba56fafe22ff4b2
#
_entry.id   d4beda96856219292ba56fafe22ff4b2
#
_cell.length_a   1.000
_cell.length_b   1.000
_cell.length_c   1.000
_cell.angle_alpha   90.00
_cell.angle_beta   90.00
_cell.angle_gamma   90.00
#
_symmetry.space_group_name_H-M   'P 1'
#
loop_
_entity.id
_entity.type
_entity.pdbx_description
1 polymer ?
#
loop_
_entity_poly.entity_id
_entity_poly.type
_entity_poly.pdbx_seq_one_letter_code
_entity_poly.pdbx_strand_id
1 'polypeptide(L)'
;MIGAAYLAAAGFEADLAEELQRAGHGIVAWHGRLALSPDPPAAPAWALETWTAPMEVPAPSVKAAADALRGVQRNWALYAAGHHRRAALIAERLPPVKARPLHFPESAPSGHLGAWTLLSPDRLLASPQKTSPFVNGAVQFVEDREGPPSRAYLKLWEALTRFGRWPAPGETCLDLGAAPGGWSWALAQLGAQVIALDKAPLDPAIAALPNVTWRQESAFGLDPQQEPAVDWLFSDVICYPARLLTLIERWMAAGRARHICCTLKFQGATDHDTAARFAALPGGRL
;
A
#
# COMPACT_ATOMS: atom_id res chain seq x y z
N MET A 1 -3.55 26.38 -11.55
CA MET A 1 -3.81 25.06 -12.21
C MET A 1 -3.39 23.99 -11.23
N ILE A 2 -4.14 22.90 -11.11
CA ILE A 2 -3.77 21.75 -10.23
C ILE A 2 -2.91 20.82 -11.07
N GLY A 3 -1.69 20.53 -10.63
CA GLY A 3 -0.74 19.63 -11.30
C GLY A 3 -0.88 18.19 -10.83
N ALA A 4 -1.21 17.98 -9.54
CA ALA A 4 -1.46 16.67 -8.93
C ALA A 4 -2.47 16.76 -7.79
N ALA A 5 -3.09 15.62 -7.43
CA ALA A 5 -3.86 15.51 -6.20
C ALA A 5 -3.52 14.20 -5.49
N TYR A 6 -3.41 14.24 -4.17
CA TYR A 6 -2.94 13.13 -3.34
C TYR A 6 -4.00 12.75 -2.30
N LEU A 7 -4.47 11.53 -2.34
CA LEU A 7 -5.43 11.03 -1.36
C LEU A 7 -4.68 10.45 -0.15
N ALA A 8 -4.68 11.17 0.95
CA ALA A 8 -4.02 10.74 2.19
C ALA A 8 -4.65 9.45 2.76
N ALA A 9 -3.84 8.63 3.43
CA ALA A 9 -4.35 7.64 4.35
C ALA A 9 -5.11 8.33 5.50
N ALA A 10 -6.18 7.71 6.01
CA ALA A 10 -7.02 8.32 7.04
C ALA A 10 -6.22 8.55 8.33
N GLY A 11 -6.22 9.79 8.83
CA GLY A 11 -5.48 10.19 10.01
C GLY A 11 -4.00 10.53 9.79
N PHE A 12 -3.53 10.47 8.52
CA PHE A 12 -2.16 10.77 8.13
C PHE A 12 -2.06 11.95 7.15
N GLU A 13 -3.04 12.85 7.20
CA GLU A 13 -3.05 14.05 6.36
C GLU A 13 -1.86 14.97 6.66
N ALA A 14 -1.47 15.08 7.94
CA ALA A 14 -0.33 15.88 8.37
C ALA A 14 1.01 15.26 7.90
N ASP A 15 1.13 13.93 8.00
CA ASP A 15 2.32 13.20 7.54
C ASP A 15 2.50 13.34 6.02
N LEU A 16 1.41 13.23 5.25
CA LEU A 16 1.44 13.48 3.80
C LEU A 16 1.84 14.92 3.49
N ALA A 17 1.30 15.90 4.24
CA ALA A 17 1.63 17.31 4.03
C ALA A 17 3.12 17.57 4.27
N GLU A 18 3.68 17.03 5.34
CA GLU A 18 5.11 17.15 5.65
C GLU A 18 5.97 16.44 4.60
N GLU A 19 5.60 15.24 4.17
CA GLU A 19 6.32 14.51 3.14
C GLU A 19 6.37 15.29 1.82
N LEU A 20 5.24 15.84 1.36
CA LEU A 20 5.16 16.66 0.16
C LEU A 20 6.00 17.94 0.30
N GLN A 21 5.91 18.62 1.44
CA GLN A 21 6.70 19.83 1.71
C GLN A 21 8.21 19.55 1.65
N ARG A 22 8.66 18.44 2.25
CA ARG A 22 10.07 18.00 2.21
C ARG A 22 10.55 17.70 0.79
N ALA A 23 9.64 17.20 -0.06
CA ALA A 23 9.90 16.95 -1.47
C ALA A 23 9.79 18.21 -2.36
N GLY A 24 9.50 19.38 -1.77
CA GLY A 24 9.37 20.65 -2.49
C GLY A 24 8.01 20.83 -3.18
N HIS A 25 6.99 20.05 -2.82
CA HIS A 25 5.63 20.15 -3.36
C HIS A 25 4.72 20.98 -2.46
N GLY A 26 4.07 21.99 -3.01
CA GLY A 26 3.10 22.83 -2.30
C GLY A 26 1.71 22.18 -2.27
N ILE A 27 0.94 22.48 -1.22
CA ILE A 27 -0.48 22.15 -1.12
C ILE A 27 -1.28 23.46 -1.13
N VAL A 28 -2.18 23.62 -2.10
CA VAL A 28 -3.02 24.83 -2.23
C VAL A 28 -4.40 24.69 -1.61
N ALA A 29 -4.89 23.48 -1.44
CA ALA A 29 -6.18 23.19 -0.81
C ALA A 29 -6.30 21.74 -0.37
N TRP A 30 -7.22 21.49 0.55
CA TRP A 30 -7.68 20.16 0.94
C TRP A 30 -9.18 20.01 0.68
N HIS A 31 -9.58 18.87 0.10
CA HIS A 31 -10.97 18.42 -0.01
C HIS A 31 -11.12 17.09 0.72
N GLY A 32 -11.59 17.14 1.97
CA GLY A 32 -11.49 15.99 2.85
C GLY A 32 -10.03 15.59 3.04
N ARG A 33 -9.68 14.35 2.65
CA ARG A 33 -8.29 13.83 2.68
C ARG A 33 -7.53 14.01 1.35
N LEU A 34 -8.13 14.68 0.36
CA LEU A 34 -7.50 14.91 -0.94
C LEU A 34 -6.75 16.24 -0.92
N ALA A 35 -5.43 16.18 -0.92
CA ALA A 35 -4.53 17.34 -1.06
C ALA A 35 -4.42 17.74 -2.52
N LEU A 36 -4.59 19.02 -2.84
CA LEU A 36 -4.40 19.57 -4.18
C LEU A 36 -3.07 20.31 -4.26
N SER A 37 -2.25 19.95 -5.24
CA SER A 37 -0.93 20.55 -5.48
C SER A 37 -0.87 21.20 -6.87
N PRO A 38 -0.21 22.36 -7.01
CA PRO A 38 0.06 22.96 -8.32
C PRO A 38 1.24 22.28 -9.02
N ASP A 39 2.02 21.48 -8.29
CA ASP A 39 3.26 20.86 -8.75
C ASP A 39 3.00 19.56 -9.53
N PRO A 40 3.97 19.08 -10.32
CA PRO A 40 3.89 17.78 -10.99
C PRO A 40 3.68 16.62 -10.00
N PRO A 41 3.15 15.47 -10.47
CA PRO A 41 2.94 14.31 -9.59
C PRO A 41 4.22 13.80 -8.95
N ALA A 42 4.16 13.50 -7.66
CA ALA A 42 5.14 12.76 -6.88
C ALA A 42 4.58 11.41 -6.42
N ALA A 43 5.40 10.60 -5.77
CA ALA A 43 5.02 9.30 -5.23
C ALA A 43 5.23 9.27 -3.70
N PRO A 44 4.46 10.04 -2.92
CA PRO A 44 4.59 10.04 -1.47
C PRO A 44 4.06 8.73 -0.88
N ALA A 45 4.73 8.24 0.16
CA ALA A 45 4.37 7.00 0.85
C ALA A 45 3.04 7.11 1.62
N TRP A 46 2.70 8.30 2.10
CA TRP A 46 1.46 8.54 2.86
C TRP A 46 0.23 8.79 1.98
N ALA A 47 0.35 8.76 0.63
CA ALA A 47 -0.79 8.80 -0.27
C ALA A 47 -1.24 7.38 -0.65
N LEU A 48 -2.51 7.08 -0.44
CA LEU A 48 -3.15 5.84 -0.92
C LEU A 48 -3.16 5.78 -2.45
N GLU A 49 -3.32 6.94 -3.09
CA GLU A 49 -3.23 7.13 -4.54
C GLU A 49 -2.90 8.58 -4.88
N THR A 50 -2.23 8.76 -6.00
CA THR A 50 -1.97 10.07 -6.60
C THR A 50 -2.75 10.19 -7.90
N TRP A 51 -3.51 11.28 -8.07
CA TRP A 51 -4.16 11.67 -9.30
C TRP A 51 -3.13 12.44 -10.16
N THR A 52 -2.70 11.83 -11.25
CA THR A 52 -1.53 12.29 -12.00
C THR A 52 -1.85 13.19 -13.18
N ALA A 53 -3.11 13.32 -13.55
CA ALA A 53 -3.59 14.20 -14.62
C ALA A 53 -4.91 14.90 -14.23
N PRO A 54 -4.94 15.65 -13.11
CA PRO A 54 -6.17 16.29 -12.65
C PRO A 54 -6.60 17.42 -13.59
N MET A 55 -7.89 17.50 -13.82
CA MET A 55 -8.53 18.57 -14.59
C MET A 55 -9.79 19.06 -13.90
N GLU A 56 -9.99 20.37 -13.85
CA GLU A 56 -11.24 20.95 -13.40
C GLU A 56 -12.26 20.95 -14.54
N VAL A 57 -13.48 20.52 -14.23
CA VAL A 57 -14.55 20.39 -15.20
C VAL A 57 -15.80 21.10 -14.68
N PRO A 58 -16.40 22.02 -15.47
CA PRO A 58 -17.70 22.61 -15.13
C PRO A 58 -18.79 21.54 -15.02
N ALA A 59 -19.59 21.64 -13.96
CA ALA A 59 -20.66 20.69 -13.63
C ALA A 59 -22.00 21.41 -13.32
N PRO A 60 -22.53 22.23 -14.26
CA PRO A 60 -23.69 23.07 -13.99
C PRO A 60 -24.96 22.23 -13.69
N SER A 61 -25.00 20.96 -14.14
CA SER A 61 -26.04 20.02 -13.82
C SER A 61 -25.47 18.61 -13.60
N VAL A 62 -26.25 17.75 -12.92
CA VAL A 62 -25.90 16.33 -12.74
C VAL A 62 -25.68 15.61 -14.08
N LYS A 63 -26.51 15.94 -15.09
CA LYS A 63 -26.38 15.38 -16.43
C LYS A 63 -25.08 15.86 -17.09
N ALA A 64 -24.82 17.17 -17.08
CA ALA A 64 -23.62 17.73 -17.72
C ALA A 64 -22.33 17.18 -17.08
N ALA A 65 -22.29 17.03 -15.75
CA ALA A 65 -21.17 16.43 -15.04
C ALA A 65 -20.92 14.98 -15.49
N ALA A 66 -21.97 14.15 -15.53
CA ALA A 66 -21.86 12.77 -15.97
C ALA A 66 -21.47 12.65 -17.45
N ASP A 67 -22.01 13.50 -18.31
CA ASP A 67 -21.69 13.53 -19.75
C ASP A 67 -20.21 13.92 -19.97
N ALA A 68 -19.72 14.92 -19.23
CA ALA A 68 -18.33 15.34 -19.29
C ALA A 68 -17.37 14.22 -18.89
N LEU A 69 -17.65 13.53 -17.76
CA LEU A 69 -16.85 12.38 -17.34
C LEU A 69 -16.88 11.23 -18.36
N ARG A 70 -18.07 10.89 -18.90
CA ARG A 70 -18.20 9.85 -19.93
C ARG A 70 -17.48 10.20 -21.24
N GLY A 71 -17.40 11.49 -21.56
CA GLY A 71 -16.67 11.97 -22.73
C GLY A 71 -15.16 11.74 -22.67
N VAL A 72 -14.60 11.60 -21.46
CA VAL A 72 -13.18 11.32 -21.26
C VAL A 72 -12.90 9.82 -21.20
N GLN A 73 -13.61 9.10 -20.36
CA GLN A 73 -13.47 7.64 -20.24
C GLN A 73 -14.69 6.99 -19.57
N ARG A 74 -14.72 5.65 -19.56
CA ARG A 74 -15.84 4.87 -19.05
C ARG A 74 -15.87 4.76 -17.52
N ASN A 75 -14.74 4.41 -16.88
CA ASN A 75 -14.72 3.97 -15.50
C ASN A 75 -14.17 5.07 -14.59
N TRP A 76 -14.96 5.46 -13.60
CA TRP A 76 -14.66 6.53 -12.68
C TRP A 76 -14.97 6.14 -11.23
N ALA A 77 -13.98 6.26 -10.35
CA ALA A 77 -14.17 6.16 -8.92
C ALA A 77 -14.54 7.52 -8.33
N LEU A 78 -15.60 7.58 -7.55
CA LEU A 78 -15.96 8.77 -6.77
C LEU A 78 -15.16 8.80 -5.47
N TYR A 79 -14.48 9.92 -5.22
CA TYR A 79 -14.04 10.31 -3.89
C TYR A 79 -15.01 11.38 -3.35
N ALA A 80 -15.88 11.00 -2.40
CA ALA A 80 -16.93 11.87 -1.88
C ALA A 80 -16.40 12.75 -0.72
N ALA A 81 -15.68 13.81 -1.05
CA ALA A 81 -15.16 14.77 -0.07
C ALA A 81 -16.25 15.74 0.45
N GLY A 82 -17.29 15.99 -0.34
CA GLY A 82 -18.39 16.88 -0.02
C GLY A 82 -19.53 16.76 -1.03
N HIS A 83 -20.61 17.56 -0.85
CA HIS A 83 -21.77 17.56 -1.75
C HIS A 83 -22.34 16.16 -2.02
N HIS A 84 -22.37 15.29 -1.00
CA HIS A 84 -22.59 13.84 -1.10
C HIS A 84 -23.81 13.46 -1.93
N ARG A 85 -24.97 14.12 -1.70
CA ARG A 85 -26.19 13.85 -2.46
C ARG A 85 -26.00 14.11 -3.95
N ARG A 86 -25.37 15.23 -4.32
CA ARG A 86 -25.14 15.58 -5.72
C ARG A 86 -24.11 14.64 -6.36
N ALA A 87 -23.04 14.33 -5.66
CA ALA A 87 -22.04 13.39 -6.10
C ALA A 87 -22.65 11.99 -6.36
N ALA A 88 -23.50 11.50 -5.46
CA ALA A 88 -24.23 10.24 -5.64
C ALA A 88 -25.10 10.25 -6.91
N LEU A 89 -25.88 11.31 -7.15
CA LEU A 89 -26.70 11.45 -8.35
C LEU A 89 -25.90 11.48 -9.65
N ILE A 90 -24.67 12.03 -9.62
CA ILE A 90 -23.76 11.99 -10.77
C ILE A 90 -23.22 10.57 -10.96
N ALA A 91 -22.78 9.91 -9.88
CA ALA A 91 -22.26 8.56 -9.90
C ALA A 91 -23.28 7.54 -10.44
N GLU A 92 -24.55 7.67 -10.07
CA GLU A 92 -25.66 6.83 -10.60
C GLU A 92 -25.82 6.90 -12.12
N ARG A 93 -25.33 7.98 -12.76
CA ARG A 93 -25.36 8.17 -14.22
C ARG A 93 -24.11 7.68 -14.92
N LEU A 94 -23.11 7.24 -14.17
CA LEU A 94 -21.87 6.65 -14.71
C LEU A 94 -21.99 5.12 -14.73
N PRO A 95 -21.24 4.45 -15.61
CA PRO A 95 -21.11 3.00 -15.54
C PRO A 95 -20.61 2.56 -14.17
N PRO A 96 -21.23 1.54 -13.55
CA PRO A 96 -20.83 1.10 -12.22
C PRO A 96 -19.41 0.50 -12.25
N VAL A 97 -18.59 0.91 -11.30
CA VAL A 97 -17.28 0.30 -11.05
C VAL A 97 -17.49 -0.96 -10.21
N LYS A 98 -17.14 -2.10 -10.77
CA LYS A 98 -17.22 -3.39 -10.06
C LYS A 98 -15.99 -3.54 -9.15
N ALA A 99 -16.01 -2.87 -8.01
CA ALA A 99 -15.04 -3.10 -6.94
C ALA A 99 -15.52 -4.28 -6.09
N ARG A 100 -14.75 -5.35 -6.03
CA ARG A 100 -14.99 -6.48 -5.13
C ARG A 100 -13.74 -6.75 -4.29
N PRO A 101 -13.88 -7.28 -3.07
CA PRO A 101 -12.75 -7.81 -2.34
C PRO A 101 -12.01 -8.88 -3.17
N LEU A 102 -10.70 -8.88 -3.10
CA LEU A 102 -9.84 -9.87 -3.76
C LEU A 102 -9.73 -11.14 -2.91
N HIS A 103 -9.66 -12.28 -3.57
CA HIS A 103 -9.18 -13.51 -2.95
C HIS A 103 -7.66 -13.60 -3.17
N PHE A 104 -6.89 -13.46 -2.10
CA PHE A 104 -5.43 -13.57 -2.25
C PHE A 104 -5.04 -15.02 -2.59
N PRO A 105 -4.15 -15.24 -3.59
CA PRO A 105 -3.36 -14.28 -4.35
C PRO A 105 -3.95 -13.94 -5.74
N GLU A 106 -4.92 -13.05 -5.78
CA GLU A 106 -5.40 -12.50 -7.05
C GLU A 106 -4.60 -11.25 -7.42
N SER A 107 -4.33 -11.09 -8.72
CA SER A 107 -3.70 -9.88 -9.26
C SER A 107 -4.58 -8.64 -9.08
N ALA A 108 -3.96 -7.49 -8.93
CA ALA A 108 -4.66 -6.21 -8.94
C ALA A 108 -5.44 -6.01 -10.26
N PRO A 109 -6.58 -5.28 -10.25
CA PRO A 109 -7.32 -4.97 -11.45
C PRO A 109 -6.46 -4.28 -12.51
N SER A 110 -6.54 -4.72 -13.75
CA SER A 110 -5.76 -4.16 -14.87
C SER A 110 -6.52 -3.09 -15.68
N GLY A 111 -7.81 -2.87 -15.39
CA GLY A 111 -8.64 -1.91 -16.10
C GLY A 111 -8.31 -0.46 -15.78
N HIS A 112 -8.42 0.43 -16.77
CA HIS A 112 -8.31 1.86 -16.54
C HIS A 112 -9.42 2.34 -15.59
N LEU A 113 -9.05 3.02 -14.52
CA LEU A 113 -9.92 3.60 -13.52
C LEU A 113 -9.46 5.03 -13.23
N GLY A 114 -10.27 6.02 -13.59
CA GLY A 114 -10.07 7.40 -13.17
C GLY A 114 -10.71 7.67 -11.82
N ALA A 115 -10.42 8.83 -11.26
CA ALA A 115 -11.01 9.30 -10.02
C ALA A 115 -11.61 10.69 -10.22
N TRP A 116 -12.63 11.03 -9.42
CA TRP A 116 -13.24 12.35 -9.44
C TRP A 116 -13.86 12.72 -8.10
N THR A 117 -14.00 14.03 -7.87
CA THR A 117 -14.71 14.61 -6.71
C THR A 117 -15.40 15.91 -7.11
N LEU A 118 -16.37 16.37 -6.31
CA LEU A 118 -16.91 17.71 -6.43
C LEU A 118 -16.08 18.69 -5.58
N LEU A 119 -15.54 19.73 -6.21
CA LEU A 119 -14.90 20.86 -5.54
C LEU A 119 -15.95 21.87 -5.03
N SER A 120 -17.03 22.04 -5.82
CA SER A 120 -18.21 22.86 -5.51
C SER A 120 -19.44 22.23 -6.16
N PRO A 121 -20.68 22.73 -5.91
CA PRO A 121 -21.87 22.16 -6.57
C PRO A 121 -21.82 22.15 -8.08
N ASP A 122 -21.09 23.10 -8.68
CA ASP A 122 -21.05 23.33 -10.13
C ASP A 122 -19.68 23.05 -10.77
N ARG A 123 -18.71 22.50 -10.00
CA ARG A 123 -17.35 22.24 -10.47
C ARG A 123 -16.82 20.92 -9.87
N LEU A 124 -16.31 20.06 -10.71
CA LEU A 124 -15.64 18.85 -10.28
C LEU A 124 -14.14 18.85 -10.65
N LEU A 125 -13.37 18.10 -9.91
CA LEU A 125 -12.01 17.69 -10.25
C LEU A 125 -12.08 16.24 -10.70
N ALA A 126 -11.49 15.95 -11.86
CA ALA A 126 -11.37 14.59 -12.38
C ALA A 126 -9.94 14.31 -12.80
N SER A 127 -9.48 13.10 -12.59
CA SER A 127 -8.20 12.62 -13.12
C SER A 127 -8.41 11.30 -13.83
N PRO A 128 -8.24 11.22 -15.16
CA PRO A 128 -8.34 9.97 -15.89
C PRO A 128 -7.21 9.01 -15.54
N GLN A 129 -6.11 9.52 -15.01
CA GLN A 129 -4.94 8.73 -14.61
C GLN A 129 -4.68 8.87 -13.12
N LYS A 130 -4.37 7.76 -12.46
CA LYS A 130 -3.97 7.68 -11.06
C LYS A 130 -3.04 6.50 -10.79
N THR A 131 -2.31 6.53 -9.69
CA THR A 131 -1.29 5.53 -9.39
C THR A 131 -1.84 4.19 -8.91
N SER A 132 -3.06 4.16 -8.36
CA SER A 132 -3.66 2.93 -7.84
C SER A 132 -4.79 2.43 -8.75
N PRO A 133 -4.87 1.12 -9.06
CA PRO A 133 -6.00 0.53 -9.78
C PRO A 133 -7.24 0.32 -8.90
N PHE A 134 -7.14 0.55 -7.60
CA PHE A 134 -8.21 0.37 -6.63
C PHE A 134 -9.04 1.64 -6.45
N VAL A 135 -10.31 1.49 -6.07
CA VAL A 135 -11.18 2.61 -5.71
C VAL A 135 -10.59 3.33 -4.49
N ASN A 136 -10.31 4.61 -4.63
CA ASN A 136 -9.70 5.46 -3.60
C ASN A 136 -8.41 4.86 -2.98
N GLY A 137 -7.65 4.11 -3.78
CA GLY A 137 -6.40 3.50 -3.37
C GLY A 137 -6.52 2.34 -2.38
N ALA A 138 -7.72 1.98 -1.93
CA ALA A 138 -7.95 0.99 -0.89
C ALA A 138 -8.06 -0.43 -1.48
N VAL A 139 -7.15 -1.31 -1.07
CA VAL A 139 -7.26 -2.73 -1.37
C VAL A 139 -8.18 -3.38 -0.34
N GLN A 140 -9.14 -4.19 -0.81
CA GLN A 140 -10.01 -4.98 0.06
C GLN A 140 -9.81 -6.46 -0.24
N PHE A 141 -9.78 -7.29 0.81
CA PHE A 141 -9.66 -8.74 0.69
C PHE A 141 -10.85 -9.45 1.32
N VAL A 142 -11.15 -10.64 0.79
CA VAL A 142 -11.96 -11.63 1.51
C VAL A 142 -11.07 -12.17 2.62
N GLU A 143 -11.37 -11.78 3.86
CA GLU A 143 -10.56 -12.13 5.03
C GLU A 143 -10.75 -13.60 5.41
N ASP A 144 -9.65 -14.28 5.73
CA ASP A 144 -9.67 -15.52 6.50
C ASP A 144 -9.59 -15.16 8.00
N ARG A 145 -10.57 -15.61 8.78
CA ARG A 145 -10.68 -15.31 10.21
C ARG A 145 -10.39 -16.51 11.10
N GLU A 146 -10.15 -17.68 10.52
CA GLU A 146 -9.98 -18.94 11.23
C GLU A 146 -8.55 -19.46 11.17
N GLY A 147 -7.91 -19.35 9.99
CA GLY A 147 -6.57 -19.88 9.76
C GLY A 147 -5.43 -19.08 10.40
N PRO A 148 -5.38 -17.75 10.24
CA PRO A 148 -4.26 -16.95 10.73
C PRO A 148 -4.40 -16.57 12.22
N PRO A 149 -3.31 -16.57 13.02
CA PRO A 149 -3.34 -16.22 14.44
C PRO A 149 -3.53 -14.71 14.69
N SER A 150 -3.42 -13.89 13.66
CA SER A 150 -3.60 -12.43 13.74
C SER A 150 -3.97 -11.86 12.38
N ARG A 151 -4.50 -10.62 12.34
CA ARG A 151 -4.81 -9.91 11.09
C ARG A 151 -3.59 -9.27 10.42
N ALA A 152 -2.38 -9.47 10.93
CA ALA A 152 -1.16 -8.90 10.35
C ALA A 152 -0.91 -9.37 8.91
N TYR A 153 -1.41 -10.55 8.52
CA TYR A 153 -1.32 -11.10 7.17
C TYR A 153 -1.93 -10.18 6.10
N LEU A 154 -2.93 -9.35 6.43
CA LEU A 154 -3.55 -8.42 5.48
C LEU A 154 -2.56 -7.38 4.96
N LYS A 155 -1.62 -6.92 5.80
CA LYS A 155 -0.54 -6.00 5.37
C LYS A 155 0.37 -6.66 4.34
N LEU A 156 0.71 -7.93 4.57
CA LEU A 156 1.52 -8.70 3.63
C LEU A 156 0.79 -8.92 2.31
N TRP A 157 -0.48 -9.32 2.36
CA TRP A 157 -1.30 -9.49 1.17
C TRP A 157 -1.39 -8.20 0.34
N GLU A 158 -1.61 -7.06 1.00
CA GLU A 158 -1.64 -5.76 0.33
C GLU A 158 -0.30 -5.43 -0.32
N ALA A 159 0.82 -5.57 0.40
CA ALA A 159 2.15 -5.31 -0.14
C ALA A 159 2.43 -6.17 -1.38
N LEU A 160 2.21 -7.49 -1.29
CA LEU A 160 2.43 -8.42 -2.39
C LEU A 160 1.50 -8.13 -3.59
N THR A 161 0.24 -7.79 -3.34
CA THR A 161 -0.72 -7.40 -4.40
C THR A 161 -0.28 -6.12 -5.10
N ARG A 162 0.22 -5.11 -4.36
CA ARG A 162 0.75 -3.86 -4.93
C ARG A 162 2.05 -4.08 -5.70
N PHE A 163 2.91 -5.00 -5.26
CA PHE A 163 4.09 -5.41 -6.01
C PHE A 163 3.74 -6.21 -7.27
N GLY A 164 2.57 -6.84 -7.32
CA GLY A 164 2.17 -7.75 -8.41
C GLY A 164 2.99 -9.03 -8.45
N ARG A 165 3.62 -9.41 -7.33
CA ARG A 165 4.45 -10.59 -7.17
C ARG A 165 4.39 -11.12 -5.76
N TRP A 166 4.40 -12.43 -5.61
CA TRP A 166 4.42 -13.16 -4.35
C TRP A 166 5.29 -14.42 -4.47
N PRO A 167 5.71 -15.02 -3.34
CA PRO A 167 6.46 -16.27 -3.36
C PRO A 167 5.75 -17.39 -4.15
N ALA A 168 6.51 -18.09 -4.96
CA ALA A 168 6.04 -19.29 -5.64
C ALA A 168 6.14 -20.52 -4.72
N PRO A 169 5.36 -21.59 -4.98
CA PRO A 169 5.52 -22.85 -4.28
C PRO A 169 6.97 -23.36 -4.31
N GLY A 170 7.51 -23.71 -3.14
CA GLY A 170 8.88 -24.18 -2.96
C GLY A 170 9.94 -23.09 -2.81
N GLU A 171 9.64 -21.80 -3.09
CA GLU A 171 10.56 -20.70 -2.76
C GLU A 171 10.78 -20.59 -1.25
N THR A 172 12.00 -20.24 -0.84
CA THR A 172 12.37 -20.09 0.57
C THR A 172 12.12 -18.68 1.04
N CYS A 173 11.33 -18.55 2.11
CA CYS A 173 10.99 -17.30 2.76
C CYS A 173 11.56 -17.24 4.17
N LEU A 174 12.29 -16.18 4.52
CA LEU A 174 12.71 -15.89 5.88
C LEU A 174 11.81 -14.80 6.47
N ASP A 175 11.07 -15.12 7.53
CA ASP A 175 10.15 -14.20 8.23
C ASP A 175 10.77 -13.76 9.57
N LEU A 176 11.23 -12.52 9.62
CA LEU A 176 11.91 -11.92 10.78
C LEU A 176 10.92 -11.16 11.67
N GLY A 177 10.80 -11.59 12.93
CA GLY A 177 9.79 -11.10 13.86
C GLY A 177 8.44 -11.77 13.62
N ALA A 178 8.48 -13.09 13.40
CA ALA A 178 7.35 -13.87 12.90
C ALA A 178 6.19 -14.03 13.88
N ALA A 179 6.44 -14.04 15.20
CA ALA A 179 5.39 -14.33 16.19
C ALA A 179 4.21 -13.33 16.16
N PRO A 180 2.98 -13.80 16.27
CA PRO A 180 2.51 -15.17 16.47
C PRO A 180 2.41 -16.04 15.21
N GLY A 181 2.81 -15.57 14.01
CA GLY A 181 2.86 -16.35 12.79
C GLY A 181 1.89 -15.91 11.68
N GLY A 182 1.34 -14.70 11.75
CA GLY A 182 0.38 -14.23 10.75
C GLY A 182 0.97 -14.13 9.33
N TRP A 183 2.21 -13.64 9.19
CA TRP A 183 2.91 -13.62 7.91
C TRP A 183 3.38 -15.01 7.50
N SER A 184 3.96 -15.77 8.44
CA SER A 184 4.38 -17.16 8.20
C SER A 184 3.24 -18.02 7.69
N TRP A 185 2.02 -17.87 8.27
CA TRP A 185 0.81 -18.53 7.77
C TRP A 185 0.52 -18.17 6.31
N ALA A 186 0.48 -16.87 5.98
CA ALA A 186 0.16 -16.43 4.64
C ALA A 186 1.18 -16.92 3.59
N LEU A 187 2.46 -16.95 3.95
CA LEU A 187 3.53 -17.48 3.11
C LEU A 187 3.42 -19.00 2.93
N ALA A 188 3.10 -19.71 4.00
CA ALA A 188 2.89 -21.15 3.96
C ALA A 188 1.70 -21.54 3.06
N GLN A 189 0.61 -20.75 3.08
CA GLN A 189 -0.55 -20.95 2.19
C GLN A 189 -0.21 -20.79 0.70
N LEU A 190 0.84 -20.02 0.37
CA LEU A 190 1.36 -19.92 -1.00
C LEU A 190 2.20 -21.14 -1.42
N GLY A 191 2.45 -22.09 -0.50
CA GLY A 191 3.31 -23.24 -0.73
C GLY A 191 4.81 -22.96 -0.59
N ALA A 192 5.19 -21.79 -0.05
CA ALA A 192 6.58 -21.46 0.23
C ALA A 192 7.13 -22.27 1.40
N GLN A 193 8.47 -22.46 1.43
CA GLN A 193 9.18 -22.98 2.59
C GLN A 193 9.51 -21.80 3.52
N VAL A 194 8.96 -21.79 4.72
CA VAL A 194 9.06 -20.63 5.63
C VAL A 194 10.00 -20.93 6.78
N ILE A 195 11.03 -20.12 6.92
CA ILE A 195 11.89 -20.07 8.10
C ILE A 195 11.38 -18.89 8.95
N ALA A 196 10.60 -19.18 9.97
CA ALA A 196 10.02 -18.20 10.87
C ALA A 196 10.95 -17.97 12.07
N LEU A 197 11.34 -16.72 12.31
CA LEU A 197 12.33 -16.38 13.31
C LEU A 197 11.79 -15.34 14.27
N ASP A 198 11.69 -15.70 15.54
CA ASP A 198 11.29 -14.82 16.63
C ASP A 198 11.80 -15.34 17.97
N LYS A 199 11.98 -14.46 18.96
CA LYS A 199 12.25 -14.81 20.37
C LYS A 199 11.04 -15.44 21.06
N ALA A 200 9.84 -14.99 20.67
CA ALA A 200 8.57 -15.54 21.14
C ALA A 200 8.15 -16.75 20.31
N PRO A 201 7.43 -17.73 20.88
CA PRO A 201 6.93 -18.86 20.13
C PRO A 201 5.86 -18.45 19.12
N LEU A 202 5.78 -19.19 18.02
CA LEU A 202 4.66 -19.12 17.10
C LEU A 202 3.41 -19.74 17.76
N ASP A 203 2.25 -19.39 17.20
CA ASP A 203 1.03 -20.13 17.46
C ASP A 203 1.25 -21.62 17.14
N PRO A 204 0.82 -22.57 18.02
CA PRO A 204 1.05 -23.99 17.79
C PRO A 204 0.52 -24.53 16.46
N ALA A 205 -0.60 -24.01 15.96
CA ALA A 205 -1.15 -24.41 14.68
C ALA A 205 -0.25 -23.99 13.52
N ILE A 206 0.43 -22.84 13.64
CA ILE A 206 1.37 -22.37 12.61
C ILE A 206 2.69 -23.11 12.69
N ALA A 207 3.20 -23.35 13.91
CA ALA A 207 4.42 -24.13 14.12
C ALA A 207 4.30 -25.58 13.63
N ALA A 208 3.08 -26.14 13.60
CA ALA A 208 2.79 -27.48 13.13
C ALA A 208 2.66 -27.61 11.59
N LEU A 209 2.66 -26.49 10.84
CA LEU A 209 2.59 -26.56 9.38
C LEU A 209 3.84 -27.23 8.81
N PRO A 210 3.70 -28.18 7.83
CA PRO A 210 4.81 -28.99 7.34
C PRO A 210 5.88 -28.20 6.59
N ASN A 211 5.56 -27.01 6.11
CA ASN A 211 6.44 -26.11 5.38
C ASN A 211 6.87 -24.88 6.20
N VAL A 212 6.67 -24.91 7.53
CA VAL A 212 7.14 -23.87 8.47
C VAL A 212 8.17 -24.44 9.41
N THR A 213 9.32 -23.81 9.50
CA THR A 213 10.37 -24.14 10.48
C THR A 213 10.56 -22.92 11.39
N TRP A 214 10.28 -23.07 12.68
CA TRP A 214 10.50 -22.02 13.65
C TRP A 214 11.89 -22.09 14.27
N ARG A 215 12.57 -20.95 14.35
CA ARG A 215 13.85 -20.76 15.05
C ARG A 215 13.66 -19.72 16.14
N GLN A 216 13.95 -20.09 17.38
CA GLN A 216 13.86 -19.20 18.55
C GLN A 216 15.10 -18.32 18.64
N GLU A 217 15.15 -17.27 17.83
CA GLU A 217 16.31 -16.40 17.71
C GLU A 217 15.87 -14.93 17.54
N SER A 218 16.83 -14.02 17.68
CA SER A 218 16.61 -12.59 17.42
C SER A 218 16.93 -12.24 15.99
N ALA A 219 16.02 -11.62 15.25
CA ALA A 219 16.25 -11.09 13.92
C ALA A 219 17.51 -10.19 13.83
N PHE A 220 17.81 -9.44 14.89
CA PHE A 220 18.96 -8.53 14.93
C PHE A 220 20.27 -9.20 15.30
N GLY A 221 20.23 -10.45 15.78
CA GLY A 221 21.41 -11.24 16.13
C GLY A 221 21.97 -12.04 14.96
N LEU A 222 21.20 -12.19 13.87
CA LEU A 222 21.66 -12.95 12.70
C LEU A 222 22.81 -12.25 12.01
N ASP A 223 23.79 -13.04 11.58
CA ASP A 223 24.77 -12.63 10.58
C ASP A 223 24.31 -13.13 9.21
N PRO A 224 23.88 -12.23 8.29
CA PRO A 224 23.43 -12.64 6.97
C PRO A 224 24.45 -13.45 6.17
N GLN A 225 25.74 -13.29 6.44
CA GLN A 225 26.82 -14.05 5.77
C GLN A 225 26.81 -15.55 6.15
N GLN A 226 26.31 -15.86 7.34
CA GLN A 226 26.21 -17.24 7.86
C GLN A 226 24.89 -17.92 7.52
N GLU A 227 23.92 -17.13 7.03
CA GLU A 227 22.60 -17.66 6.67
C GLU A 227 22.58 -18.19 5.21
N PRO A 228 21.77 -19.20 4.92
CA PRO A 228 21.54 -19.63 3.55
C PRO A 228 20.90 -18.49 2.74
N ALA A 229 21.15 -18.49 1.43
CA ALA A 229 20.43 -17.57 0.54
C ALA A 229 18.94 -17.93 0.51
N VAL A 230 18.08 -16.90 0.54
CA VAL A 230 16.63 -17.05 0.48
C VAL A 230 16.06 -16.29 -0.72
N ASP A 231 14.90 -16.73 -1.21
CA ASP A 231 14.21 -16.03 -2.29
C ASP A 231 13.57 -14.75 -1.77
N TRP A 232 13.03 -14.80 -0.54
CA TRP A 232 12.35 -13.69 0.09
C TRP A 232 12.77 -13.51 1.53
N LEU A 233 12.99 -12.26 1.91
CA LEU A 233 13.11 -11.84 3.30
C LEU A 233 11.92 -10.95 3.64
N PHE A 234 11.21 -11.32 4.69
CA PHE A 234 10.08 -10.58 5.23
C PHE A 234 10.38 -10.07 6.63
N SER A 235 9.84 -8.91 7.01
CA SER A 235 9.95 -8.43 8.38
C SER A 235 8.78 -7.54 8.78
N ASP A 236 8.02 -7.96 9.79
CA ASP A 236 7.06 -7.13 10.52
C ASP A 236 7.53 -6.87 11.97
N VAL A 237 8.84 -6.89 12.19
CA VAL A 237 9.44 -6.69 13.50
C VAL A 237 9.13 -5.32 14.10
N ILE A 238 8.87 -5.26 15.41
CA ILE A 238 8.66 -3.98 16.11
C ILE A 238 10.03 -3.41 16.49
N CYS A 239 10.44 -2.35 15.81
CA CYS A 239 11.66 -1.60 16.09
C CYS A 239 11.58 -0.19 15.51
N TYR A 240 12.51 0.68 15.88
CA TYR A 240 12.68 1.98 15.23
C TYR A 240 13.09 1.82 13.77
N PRO A 241 12.62 2.68 12.85
CA PRO A 241 12.93 2.60 11.42
C PRO A 241 14.42 2.54 11.11
N ALA A 242 15.25 3.36 11.76
CA ALA A 242 16.70 3.37 11.56
C ALA A 242 17.36 2.01 11.88
N ARG A 243 16.86 1.30 12.90
CA ARG A 243 17.35 -0.04 13.23
C ARG A 243 16.96 -1.08 12.18
N LEU A 244 15.74 -0.97 11.65
CA LEU A 244 15.30 -1.84 10.55
C LEU A 244 16.14 -1.55 9.30
N LEU A 245 16.40 -0.27 8.97
CA LEU A 245 17.23 0.10 7.83
C LEU A 245 18.61 -0.57 7.90
N THR A 246 19.29 -0.48 9.05
CA THR A 246 20.59 -1.14 9.25
C THR A 246 20.49 -2.66 9.04
N LEU A 247 19.42 -3.30 9.49
CA LEU A 247 19.20 -4.73 9.25
C LEU A 247 19.06 -5.03 7.76
N ILE A 248 18.25 -4.26 7.05
CA ILE A 248 18.01 -4.45 5.61
C ILE A 248 19.27 -4.18 4.79
N GLU A 249 20.01 -3.10 5.11
CA GLU A 249 21.30 -2.79 4.46
C GLU A 249 22.31 -3.94 4.61
N ARG A 250 22.38 -4.60 5.78
CA ARG A 250 23.24 -5.78 6.00
C ARG A 250 22.84 -6.96 5.12
N TRP A 251 21.53 -7.25 5.01
CA TRP A 251 21.03 -8.34 4.16
C TRP A 251 21.27 -8.06 2.68
N MET A 252 21.07 -6.82 2.24
CA MET A 252 21.35 -6.39 0.87
C MET A 252 22.86 -6.49 0.55
N ALA A 253 23.71 -6.02 1.45
CA ALA A 253 25.17 -6.10 1.29
C ALA A 253 25.67 -7.56 1.23
N ALA A 254 25.05 -8.47 1.98
CA ALA A 254 25.36 -9.89 1.94
C ALA A 254 24.88 -10.59 0.66
N GLY A 255 23.95 -10.00 -0.08
CA GLY A 255 23.35 -10.60 -1.28
C GLY A 255 22.60 -11.92 -1.01
N ARG A 256 22.07 -12.09 0.20
CA ARG A 256 21.45 -13.34 0.65
C ARG A 256 19.93 -13.37 0.55
N ALA A 257 19.30 -12.30 0.10
CA ALA A 257 17.87 -12.25 -0.17
C ALA A 257 17.63 -11.63 -1.56
N ARG A 258 16.81 -12.32 -2.39
CA ARG A 258 16.48 -11.84 -3.74
C ARG A 258 15.43 -10.73 -3.69
N HIS A 259 14.46 -10.87 -2.80
CA HIS A 259 13.37 -9.93 -2.58
C HIS A 259 13.25 -9.63 -1.09
N ILE A 260 12.97 -8.38 -0.74
CA ILE A 260 12.80 -7.94 0.64
C ILE A 260 11.48 -7.20 0.75
N CYS A 261 10.66 -7.54 1.74
CA CYS A 261 9.43 -6.85 2.07
C CYS A 261 9.37 -6.63 3.59
N CYS A 262 9.31 -5.39 4.03
CA CYS A 262 9.29 -5.06 5.45
C CYS A 262 8.31 -3.93 5.77
N THR A 263 7.85 -3.88 7.03
CA THR A 263 6.98 -2.82 7.53
C THR A 263 7.81 -1.79 8.28
N LEU A 264 7.75 -0.52 7.88
CA LEU A 264 8.24 0.61 8.68
C LEU A 264 7.22 0.93 9.77
N LYS A 265 7.67 0.87 11.04
CA LYS A 265 6.82 1.17 12.20
C LYS A 265 7.35 2.41 12.91
N PHE A 266 6.65 3.51 12.78
CA PHE A 266 6.97 4.74 13.48
C PHE A 266 6.40 4.68 14.91
N GLN A 267 7.23 5.02 15.89
CA GLN A 267 6.85 5.04 17.31
C GLN A 267 6.63 6.51 17.73
N GLY A 268 5.51 7.10 17.28
CA GLY A 268 5.22 8.51 17.43
C GLY A 268 5.17 9.22 16.07
N ALA A 269 5.89 10.32 15.89
CA ALA A 269 5.94 11.02 14.60
C ALA A 269 6.63 10.19 13.52
N THR A 270 6.27 10.44 12.27
CA THR A 270 6.92 9.82 11.11
C THR A 270 8.38 10.24 11.02
N ASP A 271 9.28 9.26 10.93
CA ASP A 271 10.71 9.48 10.63
C ASP A 271 10.88 9.56 9.10
N HIS A 272 10.58 10.75 8.55
CA HIS A 272 10.66 11.01 7.11
C HIS A 272 12.08 10.83 6.56
N ASP A 273 13.12 11.12 7.34
CA ASP A 273 14.50 10.99 6.88
C ASP A 273 14.88 9.52 6.68
N THR A 274 14.52 8.67 7.63
CA THR A 274 14.74 7.22 7.47
C THR A 274 13.83 6.63 6.38
N ALA A 275 12.58 7.08 6.25
CA ALA A 275 11.70 6.66 5.16
C ALA A 275 12.30 7.01 3.79
N ALA A 276 12.81 8.22 3.61
CA ALA A 276 13.51 8.63 2.38
C ALA A 276 14.74 7.76 2.07
N ARG A 277 15.52 7.36 3.09
CA ARG A 277 16.63 6.43 2.92
C ARG A 277 16.17 5.04 2.46
N PHE A 278 15.05 4.54 2.98
CA PHE A 278 14.45 3.28 2.49
C PHE A 278 14.03 3.39 1.01
N ALA A 279 13.38 4.49 0.64
CA ALA A 279 13.00 4.73 -0.76
C ALA A 279 14.20 4.80 -1.70
N ALA A 280 15.35 5.30 -1.20
CA ALA A 280 16.61 5.42 -1.96
C ALA A 280 17.40 4.10 -2.06
N LEU A 281 17.02 3.04 -1.35
CA LEU A 281 17.66 1.74 -1.52
C LEU A 281 17.51 1.23 -2.96
N PRO A 282 18.48 0.49 -3.51
CA PRO A 282 18.40 -0.07 -4.85
C PRO A 282 17.11 -0.91 -5.04
N GLY A 283 16.22 -0.46 -5.93
CA GLY A 283 14.90 -1.09 -6.13
C GLY A 283 13.88 -0.84 -5.02
N GLY A 284 14.17 0.05 -4.08
CA GLY A 284 13.29 0.42 -2.97
C GLY A 284 11.99 1.08 -3.45
N ARG A 285 10.90 0.75 -2.78
CA ARG A 285 9.56 1.38 -2.93
C ARG A 285 8.92 1.45 -1.55
N LEU A 286 8.27 2.58 -1.26
CA LEU A 286 7.43 2.78 -0.09
C LEU A 286 5.97 2.81 -0.51
#